data_7c769d47f390d223bec5ada3c0932ea2
#
_entry.id   7c769d47f390d223bec5ada3c0932ea2
#
_cell.length_a   1.000
_cell.length_b   1.000
_cell.length_c   1.000
_cell.angle_alpha   90.00
_cell.angle_beta   90.00
_cell.angle_gamma   90.00
#
_symmetry.space_group_name_H-M   'P 1'
#
loop_
_entity.id
_entity.type
_entity.pdbx_description
1 polymer ?
#
loop_
_entity_poly.entity_id
_entity_poly.type
_entity_poly.pdbx_seq_one_letter_code
_entity_poly.pdbx_strand_id
1 'polypeptide(L)'
;AILQNISLPVEQGTTVGLVGANGSGKSVLFKIICGFEKPDQGSVYVRGNQLGKNGCDFPESLGVFINFPGFIGIYNGFQNLKFLADIQGKIGEKEIRQAMSKVGLDPDNKTKVDNYSLGMKQKLGLAQAIMEGQDILILDEPFNALDYKTYEDVKAIIRMLKAEGKTIFLTSHHYKDIEQLCDQVYSLEDCQLLPITEEIAARYREMD
;
A
#
# COMPACT_ATOMS: atom_id res chain seq x y z
N ALA A 1 -0.13 18.92 -16.72
CA ALA A 1 -0.48 17.52 -16.49
C ALA A 1 0.44 16.94 -15.42
N ILE A 2 -0.06 16.02 -14.59
CA ILE A 2 0.73 15.36 -13.53
C ILE A 2 1.25 14.01 -14.05
N LEU A 3 0.45 13.33 -14.86
CA LEU A 3 0.76 12.06 -15.49
C LEU A 3 0.42 12.12 -16.97
N GLN A 4 1.28 11.60 -17.84
CA GLN A 4 1.08 11.61 -19.30
C GLN A 4 1.45 10.25 -19.90
N ASN A 5 0.55 9.72 -20.72
CA ASN A 5 0.78 8.48 -21.49
C ASN A 5 1.26 7.30 -20.62
N ILE A 6 0.68 7.14 -19.43
CA ILE A 6 1.03 6.06 -18.53
C ILE A 6 0.46 4.74 -19.05
N SER A 7 1.33 3.73 -19.20
CA SER A 7 0.94 2.34 -19.44
C SER A 7 1.66 1.44 -18.46
N LEU A 8 0.89 0.75 -17.60
CA LEU A 8 1.43 -0.08 -16.52
C LEU A 8 0.67 -1.43 -16.49
N PRO A 9 1.07 -2.40 -17.30
CA PRO A 9 0.55 -3.77 -17.18
C PRO A 9 1.19 -4.44 -15.96
N VAL A 10 0.37 -5.03 -15.09
CA VAL A 10 0.83 -5.73 -13.89
C VAL A 10 0.17 -7.09 -13.81
N GLU A 11 0.97 -8.13 -13.71
CA GLU A 11 0.52 -9.50 -13.50
C GLU A 11 0.15 -9.75 -12.04
N GLN A 12 -0.79 -10.65 -11.81
CA GLN A 12 -1.17 -11.05 -10.46
C GLN A 12 0.03 -11.64 -9.71
N GLY A 13 0.18 -11.27 -8.44
CA GLY A 13 1.27 -11.74 -7.59
C GLY A 13 2.59 -10.97 -7.76
N THR A 14 2.62 -9.95 -8.64
CA THR A 14 3.80 -9.12 -8.85
C THR A 14 3.87 -8.00 -7.81
N THR A 15 5.05 -7.75 -7.28
CA THR A 15 5.34 -6.56 -6.47
C THR A 15 5.98 -5.49 -7.35
N VAL A 16 5.29 -4.36 -7.50
CA VAL A 16 5.70 -3.22 -8.32
C VAL A 16 6.17 -2.09 -7.43
N GLY A 17 7.41 -1.65 -7.60
CA GLY A 17 7.98 -0.49 -6.95
C GLY A 17 7.87 0.77 -7.81
N LEU A 18 7.47 1.88 -7.21
CA LEU A 18 7.49 3.19 -7.86
C LEU A 18 8.51 4.09 -7.17
N VAL A 19 9.43 4.63 -7.94
CA VAL A 19 10.41 5.63 -7.50
C VAL A 19 10.18 6.96 -8.22
N GLY A 20 10.67 8.03 -7.65
CA GLY A 20 10.51 9.38 -8.21
C GLY A 20 10.56 10.44 -7.12
N ALA A 21 10.86 11.67 -7.49
CA ALA A 21 10.92 12.81 -6.58
C ALA A 21 9.59 13.05 -5.85
N ASN A 22 9.62 13.76 -4.73
CA ASN A 22 8.40 14.22 -4.07
C ASN A 22 7.61 15.12 -5.02
N GLY A 23 6.30 14.87 -5.12
CA GLY A 23 5.43 15.59 -6.05
C GLY A 23 5.47 15.08 -7.52
N SER A 24 6.22 14.03 -7.84
CA SER A 24 6.26 13.46 -9.20
C SER A 24 4.92 12.84 -9.65
N GLY A 25 3.98 12.57 -8.75
CA GLY A 25 2.68 12.00 -9.08
C GLY A 25 2.46 10.56 -8.62
N LYS A 26 3.38 9.94 -7.85
CA LYS A 26 3.24 8.55 -7.35
C LYS A 26 1.91 8.33 -6.63
N SER A 27 1.59 9.16 -5.65
CA SER A 27 0.33 9.05 -4.90
C SER A 27 -0.89 9.36 -5.76
N VAL A 28 -0.77 10.20 -6.80
CA VAL A 28 -1.85 10.43 -7.78
C VAL A 28 -2.09 9.17 -8.60
N LEU A 29 -1.02 8.51 -9.09
CA LEU A 29 -1.15 7.23 -9.79
C LEU A 29 -1.81 6.17 -8.91
N PHE A 30 -1.43 6.08 -7.65
CA PHE A 30 -2.06 5.15 -6.69
C PHE A 30 -3.55 5.45 -6.48
N LYS A 31 -3.92 6.72 -6.33
CA LYS A 31 -5.34 7.11 -6.21
C LYS A 31 -6.15 6.78 -7.47
N ILE A 32 -5.55 6.89 -8.65
CA ILE A 32 -6.18 6.50 -9.91
C ILE A 32 -6.36 4.97 -9.95
N ILE A 33 -5.35 4.18 -9.57
CA ILE A 33 -5.45 2.71 -9.49
C ILE A 33 -6.52 2.28 -8.47
N CYS A 34 -6.63 3.01 -7.35
CA CYS A 34 -7.67 2.76 -6.33
C CYS A 34 -9.09 3.15 -6.79
N GLY A 35 -9.24 3.94 -7.85
CA GLY A 35 -10.53 4.50 -8.23
C GLY A 35 -10.92 5.75 -7.43
N PHE A 36 -10.04 6.29 -6.58
CA PHE A 36 -10.31 7.53 -5.81
C PHE A 36 -10.23 8.77 -6.68
N GLU A 37 -9.47 8.73 -7.77
CA GLU A 37 -9.39 9.76 -8.77
C GLU A 37 -9.61 9.16 -10.16
N LYS A 38 -10.27 9.90 -11.07
CA LYS A 38 -10.48 9.48 -12.46
C LYS A 38 -9.42 10.13 -13.34
N PRO A 39 -8.81 9.39 -14.28
CA PRO A 39 -7.94 10.00 -15.27
C PRO A 39 -8.76 10.88 -16.21
N ASP A 40 -8.19 12.02 -16.64
CA ASP A 40 -8.81 12.88 -17.66
C ASP A 40 -8.99 12.15 -19.00
N GLN A 41 -8.02 11.27 -19.33
CA GLN A 41 -8.03 10.42 -20.52
C GLN A 41 -7.46 9.04 -20.18
N GLY A 42 -7.82 8.06 -20.99
CA GLY A 42 -7.39 6.68 -20.77
C GLY A 42 -8.33 5.88 -19.89
N SER A 43 -7.86 4.75 -19.40
CA SER A 43 -8.69 3.80 -18.63
C SER A 43 -7.84 2.95 -17.70
N VAL A 44 -8.41 2.54 -16.58
CA VAL A 44 -7.83 1.57 -15.66
C VAL A 44 -8.67 0.31 -15.70
N TYR A 45 -7.99 -0.82 -15.84
CA TYR A 45 -8.61 -2.15 -15.81
C TYR A 45 -8.03 -2.95 -14.66
N VAL A 46 -8.89 -3.55 -13.85
CA VAL A 46 -8.50 -4.48 -12.80
C VAL A 46 -9.26 -5.79 -13.01
N ARG A 47 -8.53 -6.89 -13.23
CA ARG A 47 -9.11 -8.20 -13.53
C ARG A 47 -10.12 -8.16 -14.69
N GLY A 48 -9.83 -7.37 -15.72
CA GLY A 48 -10.70 -7.21 -16.91
C GLY A 48 -11.85 -6.22 -16.73
N ASN A 49 -12.11 -5.72 -15.53
CA ASN A 49 -13.16 -4.74 -15.24
C ASN A 49 -12.60 -3.33 -15.35
N GLN A 50 -13.23 -2.49 -16.18
CA GLN A 50 -12.85 -1.08 -16.31
C GLN A 50 -13.41 -0.27 -15.16
N LEU A 51 -12.55 0.43 -14.42
CA LEU A 51 -12.98 1.34 -13.35
C LEU A 51 -13.79 2.51 -13.90
N GLY A 52 -14.80 2.93 -13.17
CA GLY A 52 -15.73 4.00 -13.54
C GLY A 52 -16.76 3.61 -14.60
N LYS A 53 -16.88 2.30 -14.96
CA LYS A 53 -17.90 1.78 -15.86
C LYS A 53 -18.67 0.62 -15.23
N ASN A 54 -19.92 0.45 -15.65
CA ASN A 54 -20.78 -0.68 -15.25
C ASN A 54 -20.93 -0.86 -13.72
N GLY A 55 -20.86 0.23 -12.95
CA GLY A 55 -20.94 0.17 -11.48
C GLY A 55 -19.64 -0.27 -10.78
N CYS A 56 -18.54 -0.45 -11.51
CA CYS A 56 -17.24 -0.79 -10.96
C CYS A 56 -16.42 0.50 -10.70
N ASP A 57 -16.72 1.20 -9.61
CA ASP A 57 -16.01 2.43 -9.26
C ASP A 57 -14.69 2.17 -8.55
N PHE A 58 -14.59 1.05 -7.83
CA PHE A 58 -13.41 0.64 -7.06
C PHE A 58 -12.99 -0.78 -7.42
N PRO A 59 -11.68 -1.10 -7.40
CA PRO A 59 -11.23 -2.47 -7.56
C PRO A 59 -11.75 -3.37 -6.44
N GLU A 60 -12.17 -4.58 -6.80
CA GLU A 60 -12.46 -5.60 -5.80
C GLU A 60 -11.17 -6.08 -5.12
N SER A 61 -11.27 -6.47 -3.85
CA SER A 61 -10.18 -7.08 -3.09
C SER A 61 -8.92 -6.18 -2.99
N LEU A 62 -9.13 -4.85 -2.88
CA LEU A 62 -8.08 -3.86 -2.75
C LEU A 62 -7.87 -3.46 -1.29
N GLY A 63 -6.64 -3.57 -0.82
CA GLY A 63 -6.18 -3.01 0.45
C GLY A 63 -5.30 -1.79 0.22
N VAL A 64 -5.54 -0.74 1.00
CA VAL A 64 -4.89 0.55 0.77
C VAL A 64 -4.24 1.07 2.05
N PHE A 65 -2.98 1.43 1.92
CA PHE A 65 -2.20 2.17 2.91
C PHE A 65 -1.60 3.40 2.22
N ILE A 66 -2.31 4.52 2.23
CA ILE A 66 -1.90 5.80 1.62
C ILE A 66 -2.06 6.89 2.68
N ASN A 67 -1.08 7.79 2.78
CA ASN A 67 -1.13 8.99 3.63
C ASN A 67 -1.47 8.68 5.10
N PHE A 68 -0.96 7.62 5.66
CA PHE A 68 -1.17 7.21 7.04
C PHE A 68 -2.66 7.16 7.44
N PRO A 69 -3.26 5.99 7.65
CA PRO A 69 -4.68 5.87 7.99
C PRO A 69 -5.03 6.66 9.25
N GLY A 70 -6.07 7.48 9.17
CA GLY A 70 -6.63 8.19 10.32
C GLY A 70 -7.44 7.24 11.20
N PHE A 71 -6.91 6.91 12.39
CA PHE A 71 -7.61 6.12 13.39
C PHE A 71 -8.31 7.00 14.42
N ILE A 72 -9.38 6.48 15.02
CA ILE A 72 -10.09 7.15 16.12
C ILE A 72 -9.27 6.90 17.40
N GLY A 73 -8.55 7.94 17.86
CA GLY A 73 -7.54 7.84 18.88
C GLY A 73 -8.01 7.33 20.24
N ILE A 74 -9.27 7.62 20.63
CA ILE A 74 -9.86 7.22 21.91
C ILE A 74 -10.19 5.73 22.03
N TYR A 75 -10.16 4.98 20.91
CA TYR A 75 -10.37 3.54 20.86
C TYR A 75 -9.06 2.79 20.72
N ASN A 76 -9.05 1.49 21.06
CA ASN A 76 -7.89 0.63 20.81
C ASN A 76 -7.83 0.16 19.35
N GLY A 77 -6.74 -0.51 18.95
CA GLY A 77 -6.54 -0.96 17.57
C GLY A 77 -7.62 -1.91 17.08
N PHE A 78 -8.01 -2.90 17.91
CA PHE A 78 -9.06 -3.85 17.55
C PHE A 78 -10.41 -3.15 17.27
N GLN A 79 -10.80 -2.22 18.14
CA GLN A 79 -12.05 -1.47 17.97
C GLN A 79 -12.04 -0.64 16.69
N ASN A 80 -10.91 0.01 16.35
CA ASN A 80 -10.78 0.75 15.10
C ASN A 80 -11.00 -0.15 13.88
N LEU A 81 -10.35 -1.31 13.84
CA LEU A 81 -10.53 -2.26 12.73
C LEU A 81 -11.94 -2.83 12.68
N LYS A 82 -12.55 -3.09 13.86
CA LYS A 82 -13.92 -3.59 13.92
C LYS A 82 -14.92 -2.60 13.34
N PHE A 83 -14.81 -1.30 13.63
CA PHE A 83 -15.69 -0.29 13.03
C PHE A 83 -15.61 -0.29 11.51
N LEU A 84 -14.41 -0.44 10.93
CA LEU A 84 -14.24 -0.52 9.48
C LEU A 84 -14.82 -1.81 8.90
N ALA A 85 -14.58 -2.94 9.55
CA ALA A 85 -15.14 -4.23 9.14
C ALA A 85 -16.67 -4.25 9.16
N ASP A 86 -17.28 -3.62 10.17
CA ASP A 86 -18.72 -3.54 10.33
C ASP A 86 -19.41 -2.73 9.19
N ILE A 87 -18.67 -1.82 8.50
CA ILE A 87 -19.20 -1.06 7.36
C ILE A 87 -19.58 -1.99 6.19
N GLN A 88 -18.72 -2.95 5.88
CA GLN A 88 -18.97 -3.89 4.78
C GLN A 88 -19.62 -5.19 5.25
N GLY A 89 -19.44 -5.56 6.51
CA GLY A 89 -19.98 -6.78 7.10
C GLY A 89 -19.44 -8.09 6.49
N LYS A 90 -18.26 -8.04 5.82
CA LYS A 90 -17.67 -9.19 5.14
C LYS A 90 -16.88 -10.12 6.05
N ILE A 91 -16.32 -9.58 7.13
CA ILE A 91 -15.46 -10.29 8.07
C ILE A 91 -15.91 -10.09 9.51
N GLY A 92 -15.52 -11.01 10.39
CA GLY A 92 -15.79 -10.97 11.82
C GLY A 92 -14.55 -10.69 12.66
N GLU A 93 -14.72 -10.84 13.97
CA GLU A 93 -13.64 -10.62 14.95
C GLU A 93 -12.43 -11.53 14.75
N LYS A 94 -12.66 -12.75 14.26
CA LYS A 94 -11.60 -13.73 14.02
C LYS A 94 -10.61 -13.24 12.98
N GLU A 95 -11.08 -12.73 11.84
CA GLU A 95 -10.26 -12.24 10.75
C GLU A 95 -9.51 -10.97 11.17
N ILE A 96 -10.16 -10.07 11.91
CA ILE A 96 -9.52 -8.88 12.48
C ILE A 96 -8.37 -9.27 13.41
N ARG A 97 -8.60 -10.21 14.34
CA ARG A 97 -7.56 -10.71 15.25
C ARG A 97 -6.39 -11.35 14.51
N GLN A 98 -6.69 -12.13 13.48
CA GLN A 98 -5.67 -12.75 12.63
C GLN A 98 -4.82 -11.69 11.91
N ALA A 99 -5.44 -10.66 11.34
CA ALA A 99 -4.73 -9.58 10.67
C ALA A 99 -3.83 -8.81 11.64
N MET A 100 -4.31 -8.49 12.84
CA MET A 100 -3.50 -7.83 13.87
C MET A 100 -2.31 -8.69 14.28
N SER A 101 -2.53 -9.97 14.57
CA SER A 101 -1.46 -10.90 14.94
C SER A 101 -0.42 -11.05 13.82
N LYS A 102 -0.88 -11.09 12.56
CA LYS A 102 -0.03 -11.21 11.37
C LYS A 102 0.95 -10.06 11.21
N VAL A 103 0.56 -8.85 11.62
CA VAL A 103 1.45 -7.69 11.63
C VAL A 103 2.19 -7.48 12.96
N GLY A 104 2.08 -8.43 13.89
CA GLY A 104 2.76 -8.38 15.19
C GLY A 104 2.12 -7.40 16.18
N LEU A 105 0.82 -7.15 16.07
CA LEU A 105 0.03 -6.43 17.08
C LEU A 105 -0.77 -7.41 17.92
N ASP A 106 -0.77 -7.20 19.23
CA ASP A 106 -1.65 -7.95 20.14
C ASP A 106 -3.10 -7.45 19.99
N PRO A 107 -4.05 -8.30 19.53
CA PRO A 107 -5.45 -7.93 19.38
C PRO A 107 -6.17 -7.66 20.70
N ASP A 108 -5.63 -8.13 21.83
CA ASP A 108 -6.19 -7.90 23.16
C ASP A 108 -5.62 -6.67 23.87
N ASN A 109 -4.68 -5.97 23.23
CA ASN A 109 -4.11 -4.73 23.76
C ASN A 109 -5.22 -3.66 23.92
N LYS A 110 -5.42 -3.22 25.17
CA LYS A 110 -6.43 -2.20 25.53
C LYS A 110 -5.92 -0.76 25.38
N THR A 111 -4.66 -0.56 25.04
CA THR A 111 -4.09 0.76 24.85
C THR A 111 -4.83 1.49 23.72
N LYS A 112 -5.19 2.75 23.97
CA LYS A 112 -5.81 3.62 22.99
C LYS A 112 -4.83 3.97 21.88
N VAL A 113 -5.31 4.12 20.63
CA VAL A 113 -4.45 4.41 19.47
C VAL A 113 -3.72 5.76 19.62
N ASP A 114 -4.26 6.73 20.37
CA ASP A 114 -3.53 7.97 20.68
C ASP A 114 -2.17 7.67 21.34
N ASN A 115 -2.08 6.63 22.16
CA ASN A 115 -0.88 6.22 22.87
C ASN A 115 -0.04 5.17 22.11
N TYR A 116 -0.40 4.84 20.88
CA TYR A 116 0.41 3.95 20.04
C TYR A 116 1.67 4.67 19.57
N SER A 117 2.80 3.95 19.55
CA SER A 117 3.98 4.41 18.83
C SER A 117 3.65 4.54 17.34
N LEU A 118 4.47 5.30 16.61
CA LEU A 118 4.32 5.42 15.16
C LEU A 118 4.35 4.05 14.49
N GLY A 119 5.29 3.18 14.88
CA GLY A 119 5.37 1.82 14.36
C GLY A 119 4.14 0.96 14.65
N MET A 120 3.52 1.09 15.83
CA MET A 120 2.26 0.40 16.12
C MET A 120 1.14 0.91 15.22
N LYS A 121 1.08 2.21 14.97
CA LYS A 121 0.11 2.81 14.05
C LYS A 121 0.33 2.35 12.61
N GLN A 122 1.59 2.25 12.15
CA GLN A 122 1.93 1.71 10.83
C GLN A 122 1.47 0.25 10.69
N LYS A 123 1.79 -0.59 11.68
CA LYS A 123 1.33 -1.98 11.72
C LYS A 123 -0.20 -2.08 11.73
N LEU A 124 -0.89 -1.19 12.44
CA LEU A 124 -2.36 -1.16 12.44
C LEU A 124 -2.92 -0.80 11.04
N GLY A 125 -2.28 0.13 10.33
CA GLY A 125 -2.63 0.46 8.94
C GLY A 125 -2.41 -0.70 7.98
N LEU A 126 -1.33 -1.45 8.14
CA LEU A 126 -1.11 -2.69 7.38
C LEU A 126 -2.17 -3.75 7.72
N ALA A 127 -2.52 -3.92 9.01
CA ALA A 127 -3.60 -4.83 9.40
C ALA A 127 -4.93 -4.46 8.75
N GLN A 128 -5.27 -3.16 8.70
CA GLN A 128 -6.43 -2.65 7.99
C GLN A 128 -6.41 -3.01 6.50
N ALA A 129 -5.26 -2.85 5.84
CA ALA A 129 -5.13 -3.12 4.42
C ALA A 129 -5.27 -4.60 4.04
N ILE A 130 -5.08 -5.54 5.01
CA ILE A 130 -5.09 -6.98 4.74
C ILE A 130 -6.22 -7.75 5.42
N MET A 131 -7.00 -7.13 6.32
CA MET A 131 -7.92 -7.84 7.22
C MET A 131 -9.08 -8.54 6.51
N GLU A 132 -9.48 -8.07 5.33
CA GLU A 132 -10.56 -8.68 4.53
C GLU A 132 -10.01 -9.67 3.47
N GLY A 133 -8.75 -10.05 3.56
CA GLY A 133 -8.13 -11.00 2.64
C GLY A 133 -7.76 -10.41 1.28
N GLN A 134 -7.57 -9.11 1.19
CA GLN A 134 -7.27 -8.38 -0.04
C GLN A 134 -6.10 -9.02 -0.82
N ASP A 135 -6.24 -9.10 -2.15
CA ASP A 135 -5.23 -9.66 -3.05
C ASP A 135 -4.35 -8.60 -3.70
N ILE A 136 -4.87 -7.37 -3.80
CA ILE A 136 -4.15 -6.22 -4.32
C ILE A 136 -3.89 -5.26 -3.17
N LEU A 137 -2.65 -4.85 -3.00
CA LEU A 137 -2.24 -3.95 -1.92
C LEU A 137 -1.54 -2.73 -2.50
N ILE A 138 -1.93 -1.54 -2.05
CA ILE A 138 -1.22 -0.30 -2.35
C ILE A 138 -0.64 0.23 -1.04
N LEU A 139 0.69 0.30 -0.97
CA LEU A 139 1.47 0.67 0.19
C LEU A 139 2.32 1.91 -0.14
N ASP A 140 1.80 3.09 0.19
CA ASP A 140 2.49 4.36 -0.06
C ASP A 140 3.32 4.75 1.16
N GLU A 141 4.65 4.65 1.04
CA GLU A 141 5.63 4.98 2.08
C GLU A 141 5.42 4.25 3.42
N PRO A 142 5.26 2.91 3.45
CA PRO A 142 4.94 2.18 4.68
C PRO A 142 6.07 2.18 5.71
N PHE A 143 7.28 2.59 5.33
CA PHE A 143 8.49 2.61 6.17
C PHE A 143 8.77 3.97 6.81
N ASN A 144 8.00 5.00 6.47
CA ASN A 144 8.34 6.38 6.81
C ASN A 144 8.42 6.61 8.32
N ALA A 145 9.53 7.24 8.76
CA ALA A 145 9.81 7.66 10.13
C ALA A 145 9.77 6.53 11.19
N LEU A 146 10.10 5.29 10.82
CA LEU A 146 10.18 4.15 11.71
C LEU A 146 11.57 4.03 12.35
N ASP A 147 11.62 3.52 13.60
CA ASP A 147 12.85 3.01 14.18
C ASP A 147 13.30 1.72 13.45
N TYR A 148 14.60 1.40 13.55
CA TYR A 148 15.20 0.29 12.83
C TYR A 148 14.47 -1.05 13.04
N LYS A 149 14.07 -1.37 14.27
CA LYS A 149 13.38 -2.63 14.57
C LYS A 149 12.03 -2.70 13.88
N THR A 150 11.23 -1.65 14.00
CA THR A 150 9.90 -1.58 13.38
C THR A 150 9.99 -1.57 11.86
N TYR A 151 11.01 -0.90 11.31
CA TYR A 151 11.30 -0.91 9.88
C TYR A 151 11.55 -2.34 9.36
N GLU A 152 12.40 -3.13 10.02
CA GLU A 152 12.64 -4.53 9.64
C GLU A 152 11.38 -5.41 9.82
N ASP A 153 10.58 -5.17 10.86
CA ASP A 153 9.31 -5.86 11.04
C ASP A 153 8.35 -5.59 9.85
N VAL A 154 8.23 -4.33 9.42
CA VAL A 154 7.36 -3.97 8.27
C VAL A 154 7.89 -4.60 6.97
N LYS A 155 9.22 -4.62 6.76
CA LYS A 155 9.82 -5.34 5.61
C LYS A 155 9.50 -6.82 5.63
N ALA A 156 9.58 -7.45 6.79
CA ALA A 156 9.24 -8.87 6.93
C ALA A 156 7.76 -9.13 6.62
N ILE A 157 6.86 -8.25 7.06
CA ILE A 157 5.43 -8.32 6.73
C ILE A 157 5.22 -8.23 5.21
N ILE A 158 5.86 -7.29 4.53
CA ILE A 158 5.72 -7.14 3.07
C ILE A 158 6.27 -8.37 2.33
N ARG A 159 7.44 -8.90 2.74
CA ARG A 159 7.98 -10.16 2.18
C ARG A 159 7.02 -11.33 2.36
N MET A 160 6.38 -11.44 3.52
CA MET A 160 5.37 -12.47 3.80
C MET A 160 4.16 -12.31 2.87
N LEU A 161 3.62 -11.10 2.70
CA LEU A 161 2.49 -10.83 1.82
C LEU A 161 2.83 -11.13 0.35
N LYS A 162 4.05 -10.80 -0.09
CA LYS A 162 4.58 -11.18 -1.40
C LYS A 162 4.64 -12.70 -1.56
N ALA A 163 5.15 -13.43 -0.58
CA ALA A 163 5.22 -14.90 -0.60
C ALA A 163 3.83 -15.55 -0.63
N GLU A 164 2.80 -14.88 -0.14
CA GLU A 164 1.39 -15.30 -0.23
C GLU A 164 0.77 -15.03 -1.62
N GLY A 165 1.54 -14.48 -2.57
CA GLY A 165 1.08 -14.21 -3.94
C GLY A 165 0.22 -12.94 -4.05
N LYS A 166 0.32 -12.02 -3.11
CA LYS A 166 -0.38 -10.73 -3.20
C LYS A 166 0.26 -9.85 -4.29
N THR A 167 -0.56 -9.14 -5.04
CA THR A 167 -0.10 -8.09 -5.95
C THR A 167 0.12 -6.82 -5.13
N ILE A 168 1.34 -6.28 -5.12
CA ILE A 168 1.69 -5.18 -4.23
C ILE A 168 2.25 -4.01 -5.05
N PHE A 169 1.72 -2.82 -4.84
CA PHE A 169 2.31 -1.56 -5.29
C PHE A 169 2.97 -0.90 -4.08
N LEU A 170 4.23 -0.52 -4.23
CA LEU A 170 5.07 -0.05 -3.12
C LEU A 170 5.82 1.22 -3.52
N THR A 171 5.82 2.22 -2.63
CA THR A 171 6.79 3.32 -2.65
C THR A 171 7.66 3.28 -1.40
N SER A 172 8.87 3.81 -1.52
CA SER A 172 9.77 4.06 -0.38
C SER A 172 10.66 5.25 -0.70
N HIS A 173 11.06 6.00 0.33
CA HIS A 173 12.11 7.01 0.21
C HIS A 173 13.50 6.37 0.00
N HIS A 174 13.69 5.13 0.45
CA HIS A 174 14.92 4.38 0.26
C HIS A 174 14.81 3.43 -0.93
N TYR A 175 15.59 3.69 -1.98
CA TYR A 175 15.61 2.86 -3.18
C TYR A 175 15.98 1.40 -2.88
N LYS A 176 16.84 1.18 -1.90
CA LYS A 176 17.24 -0.16 -1.44
C LYS A 176 16.06 -1.04 -1.02
N ASP A 177 14.99 -0.45 -0.46
CA ASP A 177 13.77 -1.20 -0.12
C ASP A 177 13.05 -1.68 -1.37
N ILE A 178 12.91 -0.78 -2.33
CA ILE A 178 12.28 -1.06 -3.62
C ILE A 178 13.06 -2.15 -4.36
N GLU A 179 14.38 -2.04 -4.43
CA GLU A 179 15.26 -3.01 -5.07
C GLU A 179 15.17 -4.41 -4.42
N GLN A 180 15.03 -4.48 -3.09
CA GLN A 180 14.97 -5.75 -2.36
C GLN A 180 13.58 -6.41 -2.34
N LEU A 181 12.51 -5.64 -2.47
CA LEU A 181 11.16 -6.13 -2.27
C LEU A 181 10.39 -6.29 -3.60
N CYS A 182 10.71 -5.50 -4.62
CA CYS A 182 9.92 -5.42 -5.84
C CYS A 182 10.46 -6.32 -6.95
N ASP A 183 9.56 -6.88 -7.74
CA ASP A 183 9.88 -7.68 -8.93
C ASP A 183 10.05 -6.80 -10.17
N GLN A 184 9.31 -5.70 -10.20
CA GLN A 184 9.36 -4.69 -11.25
C GLN A 184 9.48 -3.32 -10.60
N VAL A 185 10.31 -2.46 -11.18
CA VAL A 185 10.52 -1.10 -10.69
C VAL A 185 10.32 -0.12 -11.83
N TYR A 186 9.61 0.94 -11.55
CA TYR A 186 9.38 2.04 -12.49
C TYR A 186 9.77 3.37 -11.86
N SER A 187 10.39 4.25 -12.64
CA SER A 187 10.60 5.64 -12.27
C SER A 187 9.48 6.51 -12.82
N LEU A 188 9.00 7.45 -12.01
CA LEU A 188 8.05 8.47 -12.40
C LEU A 188 8.78 9.81 -12.47
N GLU A 189 9.21 10.18 -13.68
CA GLU A 189 9.97 11.38 -13.98
C GLU A 189 9.31 12.13 -15.14
N ASP A 190 9.31 13.45 -15.13
CA ASP A 190 8.75 14.32 -16.19
C ASP A 190 7.33 13.91 -16.63
N CYS A 191 6.47 13.58 -15.66
CA CYS A 191 5.09 13.11 -15.86
C CYS A 191 4.97 11.76 -16.58
N GLN A 192 6.06 11.03 -16.82
CA GLN A 192 6.10 9.75 -17.51
C GLN A 192 6.50 8.61 -16.56
N LEU A 193 5.96 7.44 -16.81
CA LEU A 193 6.33 6.21 -16.09
C LEU A 193 7.25 5.37 -16.99
N LEU A 194 8.47 5.18 -16.56
CA LEU A 194 9.49 4.46 -17.31
C LEU A 194 9.98 3.24 -16.51
N PRO A 195 10.17 2.07 -17.12
CA PRO A 195 10.86 0.97 -16.47
C PRO A 195 12.24 1.43 -15.99
N ILE A 196 12.65 0.98 -14.80
CA ILE A 196 13.96 1.34 -14.27
C ILE A 196 15.07 0.76 -15.15
N THR A 197 16.05 1.59 -15.50
CA THR A 197 17.29 1.16 -16.14
C THR A 197 18.41 1.13 -15.10
N GLU A 198 19.52 0.43 -15.37
CA GLU A 198 20.65 0.41 -14.44
C GLU A 198 21.23 1.81 -14.19
N GLU A 199 21.21 2.69 -15.21
CA GLU A 199 21.62 4.08 -15.07
C GLU A 199 20.73 4.84 -14.08
N ILE A 200 19.40 4.68 -14.19
CA ILE A 200 18.44 5.30 -13.27
C ILE A 200 18.59 4.70 -11.87
N ALA A 201 18.73 3.38 -11.78
CA ALA A 201 18.92 2.68 -10.51
C ALA A 201 20.18 3.16 -9.77
N ALA A 202 21.29 3.36 -10.50
CA ALA A 202 22.54 3.87 -9.92
C ALA A 202 22.34 5.27 -9.30
N ARG A 203 21.62 6.18 -9.99
CA ARG A 203 21.30 7.50 -9.43
C ARG A 203 20.53 7.40 -8.11
N TYR A 204 19.53 6.51 -8.05
CA TYR A 204 18.75 6.33 -6.82
C TYR A 204 19.56 5.71 -5.69
N ARG A 205 20.48 4.76 -5.98
CA ARG A 205 21.41 4.18 -4.97
C ARG A 205 22.38 5.21 -4.37
N GLU A 206 22.78 6.21 -5.17
CA GLU A 206 23.66 7.30 -4.70
C GLU A 206 22.93 8.33 -3.83
N MET A 207 21.60 8.38 -3.93
CA MET A 207 20.77 9.34 -3.16
C MET A 207 20.31 8.76 -1.79
N ASP A 208 20.41 7.42 -1.58
CA ASP A 208 20.08 6.72 -0.33
C ASP A 208 21.19 6.90 0.71
#